data_c7c44a9f6c89b37ebfe31f1d01e2aef5
#
_entry.id   c7c44a9f6c89b37ebfe31f1d01e2aef5
#
_cell.length_a   1.000
_cell.length_b   1.000
_cell.length_c   1.000
_cell.angle_alpha   90.00
_cell.angle_beta   90.00
_cell.angle_gamma   90.00
#
_symmetry.space_group_name_H-M   'P 1'
#
loop_
_entity.id
_entity.type
_entity.pdbx_description
1 polymer ?
#
loop_
_entity_poly.entity_id
_entity_poly.type
_entity_poly.pdbx_seq_one_letter_code
_entity_poly.pdbx_strand_id
1 'polypeptide(L)'
;MPTSASGFLEANIFTIKDLQPKSIPIVRDLIQDVMLDIPYYLSCHKEKILEAVVAEANRVWEVFCRCNPYFLKDQGRCHIIGHSLGSVIAMDVLSGQPTYVKDQDPEKRDKVHFAFDTTNLFCLGSPAGFFLMYLFSHLCAC
;
A
#
# COMPACT_ATOMS: atom_id res chain seq x y z
N MET A 1 -31.39 -18.75 -28.11
CA MET A 1 -31.61 -17.99 -26.87
C MET A 1 -30.26 -17.48 -26.39
N PRO A 2 -29.98 -16.19 -26.44
CA PRO A 2 -28.71 -15.66 -25.93
C PRO A 2 -28.87 -15.41 -24.44
N THR A 3 -28.16 -16.17 -23.61
CA THR A 3 -27.99 -15.90 -22.21
C THR A 3 -26.99 -14.74 -22.06
N SER A 4 -27.57 -13.56 -21.87
CA SER A 4 -26.84 -12.31 -21.68
C SER A 4 -26.04 -12.37 -20.36
N ALA A 5 -24.73 -12.35 -20.47
CA ALA A 5 -23.80 -12.18 -19.33
C ALA A 5 -23.95 -10.81 -18.64
N SER A 6 -24.78 -9.93 -19.16
CA SER A 6 -25.08 -8.60 -18.60
C SER A 6 -25.93 -8.64 -17.32
N GLY A 7 -26.75 -9.67 -17.14
CA GLY A 7 -27.64 -9.76 -15.97
C GLY A 7 -26.93 -10.06 -14.65
N PHE A 8 -25.72 -10.63 -14.69
CA PHE A 8 -24.96 -10.96 -13.46
C PHE A 8 -24.19 -9.74 -12.90
N LEU A 9 -23.87 -8.79 -13.77
CA LEU A 9 -23.19 -7.55 -13.38
C LEU A 9 -24.15 -6.51 -12.78
N GLU A 10 -25.44 -6.54 -13.16
CA GLU A 10 -26.43 -5.58 -12.64
C GLU A 10 -26.91 -5.90 -11.22
N ALA A 11 -26.80 -7.14 -10.76
CA ALA A 11 -27.34 -7.56 -9.45
C ALA A 11 -26.45 -7.21 -8.25
N ASN A 12 -25.19 -6.80 -8.45
CA ASN A 12 -24.23 -6.53 -7.36
C ASN A 12 -23.44 -5.22 -7.50
N ILE A 13 -23.89 -4.30 -8.33
CA ILE A 13 -23.27 -2.97 -8.41
C ILE A 13 -23.85 -2.11 -7.28
N PHE A 14 -23.28 -2.22 -6.08
CA PHE A 14 -23.30 -1.09 -5.17
C PHE A 14 -22.63 0.06 -5.88
N THR A 15 -23.39 1.06 -6.27
CA THR A 15 -22.81 2.26 -6.86
C THR A 15 -22.03 2.96 -5.76
N ILE A 16 -20.91 3.62 -6.14
CA ILE A 16 -20.12 4.46 -5.22
C ILE A 16 -21.03 5.43 -4.44
N LYS A 17 -22.16 5.83 -5.02
CA LYS A 17 -23.20 6.65 -4.39
C LYS A 17 -23.88 5.98 -3.19
N ASP A 18 -24.01 4.67 -3.18
CA ASP A 18 -24.65 3.92 -2.07
C ASP A 18 -23.72 3.79 -0.86
N LEU A 19 -22.41 3.91 -1.07
CA LEU A 19 -21.39 3.90 -0.02
C LEU A 19 -21.08 5.30 0.53
N GLN A 20 -21.69 6.35 -0.03
CA GLN A 20 -21.39 7.72 0.36
C GLN A 20 -22.18 8.14 1.60
N PRO A 21 -21.52 8.60 2.67
CA PRO A 21 -22.20 9.27 3.77
C PRO A 21 -22.89 10.53 3.24
N LYS A 22 -24.20 10.69 3.56
CA LYS A 22 -25.05 11.79 3.05
C LYS A 22 -24.63 13.18 3.54
N SER A 23 -23.60 13.30 4.38
CA SER A 23 -23.45 14.46 5.25
C SER A 23 -22.35 15.45 4.90
N ILE A 24 -21.28 15.10 4.16
CA ILE A 24 -20.14 16.04 3.98
C ILE A 24 -19.54 15.93 2.57
N PRO A 25 -19.64 17.02 1.72
CA PRO A 25 -19.09 17.02 0.37
C PRO A 25 -17.58 16.71 0.31
N ILE A 26 -16.79 17.27 1.23
CA ILE A 26 -15.33 17.08 1.31
C ILE A 26 -14.96 15.61 1.52
N VAL A 27 -15.73 14.87 2.33
CA VAL A 27 -15.52 13.43 2.55
C VAL A 27 -15.84 12.64 1.29
N ARG A 28 -16.80 13.10 0.51
CA ARG A 28 -17.17 12.47 -0.77
C ARG A 28 -16.05 12.56 -1.78
N ASP A 29 -15.44 13.75 -1.93
CA ASP A 29 -14.35 13.97 -2.87
C ASP A 29 -13.12 13.15 -2.46
N LEU A 30 -12.79 13.11 -1.18
CA LEU A 30 -11.70 12.29 -0.64
C LEU A 30 -11.93 10.79 -0.89
N ILE A 31 -13.16 10.29 -0.70
CA ILE A 31 -13.50 8.89 -0.97
C ILE A 31 -13.38 8.59 -2.47
N GLN A 32 -13.81 9.49 -3.35
CA GLN A 32 -13.68 9.31 -4.80
C GLN A 32 -12.21 9.24 -5.22
N ASP A 33 -11.36 10.12 -4.70
CA ASP A 33 -9.94 10.12 -5.00
C ASP A 33 -9.28 8.79 -4.56
N VAL A 34 -9.53 8.34 -3.33
CA VAL A 34 -9.01 7.06 -2.83
C VAL A 34 -9.55 5.87 -3.65
N MET A 35 -10.82 5.89 -4.05
CA MET A 35 -11.44 4.81 -4.82
C MET A 35 -10.92 4.73 -6.26
N LEU A 36 -10.42 5.83 -6.83
CA LEU A 36 -9.76 5.84 -8.13
C LEU A 36 -8.31 5.35 -8.05
N ASP A 37 -7.62 5.64 -6.96
CA ASP A 37 -6.25 5.20 -6.74
C ASP A 37 -6.13 3.68 -6.53
N ILE A 38 -7.15 3.03 -5.97
CA ILE A 38 -7.15 1.59 -5.71
C ILE A 38 -7.03 0.77 -7.00
N PRO A 39 -7.87 0.93 -8.03
CA PRO A 39 -7.73 0.20 -9.29
C PRO A 39 -6.38 0.48 -9.97
N TYR A 40 -5.89 1.71 -9.89
CA TYR A 40 -4.60 2.08 -10.45
C TYR A 40 -3.45 1.35 -9.74
N TYR A 41 -3.47 1.30 -8.41
CA TYR A 41 -2.50 0.56 -7.62
C TYR A 41 -2.57 -0.95 -7.87
N LEU A 42 -3.76 -1.53 -8.06
CA LEU A 42 -3.94 -2.95 -8.36
C LEU A 42 -3.61 -3.33 -9.81
N SER A 43 -3.31 -2.34 -10.66
CA SER A 43 -2.95 -2.54 -12.06
C SER A 43 -1.48 -3.00 -12.23
N CYS A 44 -1.06 -3.14 -13.48
CA CYS A 44 0.33 -3.43 -13.86
C CYS A 44 1.35 -2.36 -13.42
N HIS A 45 0.90 -1.25 -12.83
CA HIS A 45 1.77 -0.17 -12.33
C HIS A 45 2.23 -0.35 -10.89
N LYS A 46 1.69 -1.33 -10.15
CA LYS A 46 2.00 -1.58 -8.74
C LYS A 46 3.51 -1.61 -8.47
N GLU A 47 4.25 -2.42 -9.22
CA GLU A 47 5.69 -2.58 -9.03
C GLU A 47 6.45 -1.27 -9.18
N LYS A 48 6.13 -0.49 -10.20
CA LYS A 48 6.75 0.84 -10.42
C LYS A 48 6.45 1.82 -9.28
N ILE A 49 5.25 1.76 -8.71
CA ILE A 49 4.87 2.59 -7.57
C ILE A 49 5.70 2.19 -6.35
N LEU A 50 5.80 0.89 -6.06
CA LEU A 50 6.62 0.37 -4.96
C LEU A 50 8.08 0.76 -5.11
N GLU A 51 8.66 0.57 -6.30
CA GLU A 51 10.04 0.97 -6.61
C GLU A 51 10.28 2.46 -6.35
N ALA A 52 9.39 3.32 -6.86
CA ALA A 52 9.52 4.76 -6.69
C ALA A 52 9.45 5.19 -5.23
N VAL A 53 8.49 4.64 -4.46
CA VAL A 53 8.32 4.95 -3.04
C VAL A 53 9.52 4.48 -2.23
N VAL A 54 10.01 3.25 -2.49
CA VAL A 54 11.15 2.69 -1.78
C VAL A 54 12.44 3.45 -2.12
N ALA A 55 12.65 3.78 -3.40
CA ALA A 55 13.82 4.55 -3.81
C ALA A 55 13.88 5.91 -3.09
N GLU A 56 12.75 6.62 -3.01
CA GLU A 56 12.70 7.91 -2.33
C GLU A 56 12.84 7.76 -0.80
N ALA A 57 12.21 6.77 -0.19
CA ALA A 57 12.37 6.49 1.23
C ALA A 57 13.83 6.18 1.59
N ASN A 58 14.50 5.36 0.79
CA ASN A 58 15.91 5.01 0.97
C ASN A 58 16.82 6.23 0.77
N ARG A 59 16.52 7.09 -0.21
CA ARG A 59 17.24 8.35 -0.41
C ARG A 59 17.13 9.27 0.83
N VAL A 60 15.92 9.43 1.35
CA VAL A 60 15.68 10.24 2.57
C VAL A 60 16.41 9.63 3.76
N TRP A 61 16.38 8.31 3.90
CA TRP A 61 17.11 7.60 4.95
C TRP A 61 18.61 7.82 4.89
N GLU A 62 19.22 7.74 3.71
CA GLU A 62 20.64 8.05 3.55
C GLU A 62 21.01 9.47 3.96
N VAL A 63 20.18 10.45 3.54
CA VAL A 63 20.40 11.86 3.93
C VAL A 63 20.29 12.02 5.44
N PHE A 64 19.27 11.40 6.04
CA PHE A 64 19.08 11.43 7.49
C PHE A 64 20.29 10.84 8.25
N CYS A 65 20.77 9.66 7.85
CA CYS A 65 21.91 9.00 8.49
C CYS A 65 23.19 9.80 8.34
N ARG A 66 23.41 10.47 7.21
CA ARG A 66 24.56 11.37 7.03
C ARG A 66 24.51 12.56 7.98
N CYS A 67 23.33 13.11 8.22
CA CYS A 67 23.14 14.22 9.16
C CYS A 67 23.13 13.78 10.63
N ASN A 68 22.87 12.50 10.90
CA ASN A 68 22.73 11.95 12.24
C ASN A 68 23.59 10.68 12.42
N PRO A 69 24.92 10.78 12.43
CA PRO A 69 25.82 9.62 12.36
C PRO A 69 25.77 8.71 13.60
N TYR A 70 25.23 9.21 14.70
CA TYR A 70 25.10 8.45 15.96
C TYR A 70 23.73 7.80 16.14
N PHE A 71 22.74 8.11 15.27
CA PHE A 71 21.36 7.64 15.41
C PHE A 71 21.26 6.13 15.64
N LEU A 72 21.91 5.34 14.79
CA LEU A 72 21.89 3.87 14.90
C LEU A 72 22.71 3.36 16.09
N LYS A 73 23.79 4.04 16.44
CA LYS A 73 24.62 3.69 17.61
C LYS A 73 23.87 3.91 18.91
N ASP A 74 23.04 4.95 18.96
CA ASP A 74 22.22 5.32 20.12
C ASP A 74 20.87 4.57 20.12
N GLN A 75 20.78 3.45 19.39
CA GLN A 75 19.57 2.61 19.28
C GLN A 75 18.34 3.35 18.75
N GLY A 76 18.56 4.29 17.85
CA GLY A 76 17.49 5.00 17.16
C GLY A 76 16.57 4.03 16.43
N ARG A 77 15.27 4.30 16.48
CA ARG A 77 14.23 3.45 15.88
C ARG A 77 13.50 4.18 14.77
N CYS A 78 13.21 3.46 13.68
CA CYS A 78 12.44 3.97 12.58
C CYS A 78 11.00 3.45 12.66
N HIS A 79 10.04 4.35 12.47
CA HIS A 79 8.62 4.03 12.39
C HIS A 79 8.05 4.57 11.09
N ILE A 80 7.09 3.86 10.53
CA ILE A 80 6.38 4.30 9.34
C ILE A 80 4.95 4.67 9.74
N ILE A 81 4.49 5.82 9.27
CA ILE A 81 3.11 6.26 9.37
C ILE A 81 2.57 6.32 7.95
N GLY A 82 1.72 5.37 7.59
CA GLY A 82 1.05 5.31 6.28
C GLY A 82 -0.37 5.86 6.37
N HIS A 83 -0.68 6.84 5.53
CA HIS A 83 -2.04 7.37 5.41
C HIS A 83 -2.69 6.87 4.12
N SER A 84 -3.95 6.45 4.19
CA SER A 84 -4.73 5.98 3.04
C SER A 84 -3.98 4.91 2.25
N LEU A 85 -3.83 5.06 0.92
CA LEU A 85 -3.08 4.14 0.05
C LEU A 85 -1.62 3.95 0.49
N GLY A 86 -0.98 4.97 1.07
CA GLY A 86 0.38 4.88 1.59
C GLY A 86 0.55 3.81 2.67
N SER A 87 -0.50 3.49 3.44
CA SER A 87 -0.48 2.40 4.41
C SER A 87 -0.43 1.03 3.73
N VAL A 88 -1.16 0.86 2.62
CA VAL A 88 -1.17 -0.39 1.83
C VAL A 88 0.19 -0.60 1.15
N ILE A 89 0.74 0.47 0.57
CA ILE A 89 2.09 0.45 -0.03
C ILE A 89 3.12 0.02 1.01
N ALA A 90 3.11 0.63 2.20
CA ALA A 90 4.03 0.28 3.28
C ALA A 90 3.86 -1.18 3.74
N MET A 91 2.62 -1.68 3.86
CA MET A 91 2.34 -3.08 4.17
C MET A 91 2.91 -4.03 3.11
N ASP A 92 2.72 -3.72 1.82
CA ASP A 92 3.23 -4.54 0.72
C ASP A 92 4.76 -4.61 0.72
N VAL A 93 5.44 -3.47 0.91
CA VAL A 93 6.91 -3.44 1.01
C VAL A 93 7.39 -4.24 2.22
N LEU A 94 6.82 -3.99 3.41
CA LEU A 94 7.23 -4.66 4.65
C LEU A 94 6.93 -6.16 4.65
N SER A 95 5.86 -6.61 3.98
CA SER A 95 5.56 -8.03 3.87
C SER A 95 6.60 -8.80 3.05
N GLY A 96 7.28 -8.13 2.13
CA GLY A 96 8.38 -8.70 1.33
C GLY A 96 9.77 -8.41 1.90
N GLN A 97 9.89 -7.61 2.96
CA GLN A 97 11.16 -7.20 3.53
C GLN A 97 11.82 -8.33 4.31
N PRO A 98 13.13 -8.57 4.17
CA PRO A 98 13.85 -9.54 5.00
C PRO A 98 13.80 -9.12 6.48
N THR A 99 13.76 -10.09 7.39
CA THR A 99 13.68 -9.86 8.86
C THR A 99 14.88 -9.06 9.38
N TYR A 100 16.04 -9.20 8.73
CA TYR A 100 17.24 -8.42 9.00
C TYR A 100 17.83 -7.88 7.70
N VAL A 101 17.96 -6.56 7.60
CA VAL A 101 18.54 -5.90 6.41
C VAL A 101 20.02 -6.25 6.24
N LYS A 102 20.72 -6.63 7.32
CA LYS A 102 22.15 -7.01 7.30
C LYS A 102 22.43 -8.40 6.69
N ASP A 103 21.45 -9.29 6.64
CA ASP A 103 21.63 -10.67 6.19
C ASP A 103 21.32 -10.83 4.68
N GLN A 104 21.40 -9.75 3.93
CA GLN A 104 21.09 -9.79 2.50
C GLN A 104 22.20 -10.45 1.72
N ASP A 105 21.88 -11.63 1.22
CA ASP A 105 22.58 -12.24 0.10
C ASP A 105 22.55 -11.29 -1.09
N PRO A 106 23.69 -10.86 -1.65
CA PRO A 106 23.73 -9.95 -2.80
C PRO A 106 22.91 -10.43 -4.00
N GLU A 107 22.68 -11.74 -4.13
CA GLU A 107 21.89 -12.35 -5.21
C GLU A 107 20.37 -12.24 -4.98
N LYS A 108 19.90 -11.87 -3.77
CA LYS A 108 18.47 -11.66 -3.46
C LYS A 108 18.02 -10.20 -3.53
N ARG A 109 18.82 -9.34 -4.17
CA ARG A 109 18.53 -7.90 -4.31
C ARG A 109 17.34 -7.54 -5.21
N ASP A 110 16.65 -8.52 -5.80
CA ASP A 110 15.53 -8.27 -6.73
C ASP A 110 14.23 -7.83 -6.06
N LYS A 111 14.17 -7.76 -4.73
CA LYS A 111 12.97 -7.28 -4.04
C LYS A 111 13.12 -5.84 -3.59
N VAL A 112 12.17 -5.03 -3.99
CA VAL A 112 12.00 -3.64 -3.54
C VAL A 112 11.76 -3.62 -2.03
N HIS A 113 12.71 -3.08 -1.22
CA HIS A 113 12.62 -3.05 0.23
C HIS A 113 13.29 -1.79 0.81
N PHE A 114 12.89 -1.41 2.02
CA PHE A 114 13.51 -0.29 2.72
C PHE A 114 14.92 -0.64 3.18
N ALA A 115 15.83 0.33 3.11
CA ALA A 115 17.23 0.21 3.58
C ALA A 115 17.36 0.35 5.12
N PHE A 116 16.24 0.35 5.84
CA PHE A 116 16.17 0.50 7.29
C PHE A 116 15.19 -0.49 7.90
N ASP A 117 15.46 -0.85 9.16
CA ASP A 117 14.57 -1.69 9.94
C ASP A 117 13.38 -0.86 10.46
N THR A 118 12.18 -1.33 10.23
CA THR A 118 10.95 -0.67 10.69
C THR A 118 10.48 -1.31 11.99
N THR A 119 10.43 -0.52 13.07
CA THR A 119 9.96 -1.00 14.38
C THR A 119 8.44 -1.09 14.45
N ASN A 120 7.74 -0.08 13.92
CA ASN A 120 6.27 -0.05 13.91
C ASN A 120 5.77 0.56 12.60
N LEU A 121 4.63 0.04 12.14
CA LEU A 121 3.81 0.62 11.09
C LEU A 121 2.48 1.10 11.68
N PHE A 122 2.17 2.37 11.50
CA PHE A 122 0.89 2.96 11.85
C PHE A 122 0.07 3.22 10.58
N CYS A 123 -1.12 2.63 10.51
CA CYS A 123 -2.01 2.77 9.37
C CYS A 123 -3.17 3.72 9.70
N LEU A 124 -3.19 4.89 9.09
CA LEU A 124 -4.21 5.91 9.31
C LEU A 124 -5.17 5.95 8.12
N GLY A 125 -6.47 5.73 8.37
CA GLY A 125 -7.49 5.73 7.32
C GLY A 125 -7.17 4.72 6.20
N SER A 126 -6.66 3.54 6.57
CA SER A 126 -6.18 2.54 5.63
C SER A 126 -7.32 1.84 4.89
N PRO A 127 -7.27 1.72 3.55
CA PRO A 127 -8.18 0.89 2.78
C PRO A 127 -7.78 -0.60 2.75
N ALA A 128 -6.84 -1.05 3.61
CA ALA A 128 -6.31 -2.41 3.59
C ALA A 128 -7.41 -3.48 3.70
N GLY A 129 -8.45 -3.25 4.51
CA GLY A 129 -9.60 -4.15 4.61
C GLY A 129 -10.32 -4.34 3.28
N PHE A 130 -10.48 -3.28 2.51
CA PHE A 130 -11.06 -3.33 1.17
C PHE A 130 -10.20 -4.15 0.20
N PHE A 131 -8.87 -3.93 0.22
CA PHE A 131 -7.93 -4.71 -0.59
C PHE A 131 -7.97 -6.19 -0.27
N LEU A 132 -8.01 -6.55 1.00
CA LEU A 132 -8.14 -7.94 1.44
C LEU A 132 -9.44 -8.58 0.94
N MET A 133 -10.57 -7.90 1.09
CA MET A 133 -11.85 -8.40 0.58
C MET A 133 -11.83 -8.60 -0.94
N TYR A 134 -11.24 -7.66 -1.68
CA TYR A 134 -11.11 -7.76 -3.13
C TYR A 134 -10.25 -8.97 -3.54
N LEU A 135 -9.11 -9.16 -2.89
CA LEU A 135 -8.23 -10.32 -3.15
C LEU A 135 -8.91 -11.65 -2.82
N PHE A 136 -9.60 -11.73 -1.68
CA PHE A 136 -10.34 -12.95 -1.31
C PHE A 136 -11.47 -13.27 -2.27
N SER A 137 -12.20 -12.28 -2.77
CA SER A 137 -13.27 -12.50 -3.75
C SER A 137 -12.76 -13.06 -5.07
N HIS A 138 -11.55 -12.70 -5.49
CA HIS A 138 -10.92 -13.24 -6.70
C HIS A 138 -10.30 -14.63 -6.49
N LEU A 139 -9.80 -14.94 -5.29
CA LEU A 139 -9.24 -16.27 -4.96
C LEU A 139 -10.32 -17.33 -4.79
N CYS A 140 -11.53 -16.97 -4.35
CA CYS A 140 -12.66 -17.89 -4.21
C CYS A 140 -13.44 -18.13 -5.53
N ALA A 141 -13.11 -17.42 -6.60
CA ALA A 141 -13.75 -17.56 -7.90
C ALA A 141 -12.98 -18.49 -8.88
N CYS A 142 -11.87 -19.07 -8.45
CA CYS A 142 -11.11 -20.13 -9.10
C CYS A 142 -11.34 -21.46 -8.41
#